data_746505a38705a8bf5e4c7381ceacb1a4
#
_entry.id   746505a38705a8bf5e4c7381ceacb1a4
#
_cell.length_a   1.000
_cell.length_b   1.000
_cell.length_c   1.000
_cell.angle_alpha   90.00
_cell.angle_beta   90.00
_cell.angle_gamma   90.00
#
_symmetry.space_group_name_H-M   'P 1'
#
loop_
_entity.id
_entity.type
_entity.pdbx_description
1 polymer ?
#
loop_
_entity_poly.entity_id
_entity_poly.type
_entity_poly.pdbx_seq_one_letter_code
_entity_poly.pdbx_strand_id
1 'polypeptide(L)'
;MTFTLNPHDLDTRSAVPFWKQLADRLAAAIDTGELQPGDSLPSEPAIESALGVSRPVIRQAYADLERTGMIVRRRGTTPKVAEPAQERHMDAARYAEELAIIDQLAAGTLAEHPYTSRFAQEHGVPLEQVSVSADYSQTSATEADAAALGIRAGAPTMERLLVKWVDDEPVQMQRSVVPRGIAIGTVLADSSAQPVPGGTIMELAEAGYRVTAVGHRVRFRPASEDERKQLQLDGYDAVIDVERIFYAGEQAVEVSRVIQSATGTVLVFDTVL
;
A
#
# COMPACT_ATOMS: atom_id res chain seq x y z
N MET A 1 9.86 28.63 4.51
CA MET A 1 9.01 29.76 5.01
C MET A 1 7.86 29.15 5.79
N THR A 2 7.46 29.68 6.93
CA THR A 2 6.32 29.12 7.68
C THR A 2 5.03 29.65 7.06
N PHE A 3 4.15 28.78 6.57
CA PHE A 3 2.82 29.16 6.08
C PHE A 3 2.01 29.82 7.18
N THR A 4 1.39 30.95 6.87
CA THR A 4 0.62 31.73 7.86
C THR A 4 -0.70 32.19 7.25
N LEU A 5 -1.79 31.92 7.97
CA LEU A 5 -3.12 32.42 7.63
C LEU A 5 -3.32 33.83 8.23
N ASN A 6 -3.96 34.70 7.47
CA ASN A 6 -4.27 36.05 7.87
C ASN A 6 -5.79 36.29 7.86
N PRO A 7 -6.32 37.17 8.72
CA PRO A 7 -7.77 37.47 8.76
C PRO A 7 -8.36 37.92 7.41
N HIS A 8 -7.52 38.44 6.51
CA HIS A 8 -7.94 38.87 5.16
C HIS A 8 -8.06 37.74 4.15
N ASP A 9 -7.65 36.50 4.50
CA ASP A 9 -7.80 35.32 3.65
C ASP A 9 -9.27 34.91 3.49
N LEU A 10 -10.17 35.43 4.34
CA LEU A 10 -11.61 35.21 4.25
C LEU A 10 -12.36 36.54 4.02
N ASP A 11 -13.20 36.54 2.98
CA ASP A 11 -14.09 37.68 2.68
C ASP A 11 -15.47 37.46 3.32
N THR A 12 -15.78 38.22 4.35
CA THR A 12 -17.09 38.20 5.06
C THR A 12 -18.25 38.69 4.20
N ARG A 13 -18.00 39.33 3.06
CA ARG A 13 -19.02 39.85 2.13
C ARG A 13 -19.24 38.91 0.94
N SER A 14 -18.42 37.89 0.82
CA SER A 14 -18.55 36.88 -0.24
C SER A 14 -19.77 35.99 -0.01
N ALA A 15 -20.45 35.59 -1.07
CA ALA A 15 -21.48 34.56 -1.03
C ALA A 15 -20.91 33.14 -0.84
N VAL A 16 -19.57 32.97 -0.97
CA VAL A 16 -18.89 31.68 -0.79
C VAL A 16 -18.78 31.37 0.69
N PRO A 17 -19.21 30.19 1.17
CA PRO A 17 -19.10 29.82 2.57
C PRO A 17 -17.65 29.84 3.07
N PHE A 18 -17.43 30.20 4.34
CA PHE A 18 -16.09 30.28 4.93
C PHE A 18 -15.28 29.00 4.83
N TRP A 19 -15.92 27.83 4.99
CA TRP A 19 -15.24 26.56 4.81
C TRP A 19 -14.66 26.39 3.40
N LYS A 20 -15.37 26.86 2.38
CA LYS A 20 -14.91 26.78 0.99
C LYS A 20 -13.77 27.76 0.72
N GLN A 21 -13.89 29.00 1.21
CA GLN A 21 -12.82 29.99 1.09
C GLN A 21 -11.53 29.50 1.79
N LEU A 22 -11.65 28.89 2.96
CA LEU A 22 -10.51 28.30 3.67
C LEU A 22 -9.91 27.14 2.89
N ALA A 23 -10.74 26.24 2.35
CA ALA A 23 -10.27 25.14 1.53
C ALA A 23 -9.53 25.66 0.28
N ASP A 24 -10.10 26.65 -0.43
CA ASP A 24 -9.47 27.23 -1.62
C ASP A 24 -8.15 27.95 -1.30
N ARG A 25 -8.04 28.63 -0.15
CA ARG A 25 -6.79 29.28 0.28
C ARG A 25 -5.69 28.24 0.59
N LEU A 26 -6.07 27.14 1.26
CA LEU A 26 -5.12 26.05 1.55
C LEU A 26 -4.72 25.31 0.27
N ALA A 27 -5.68 25.05 -0.63
CA ALA A 27 -5.41 24.47 -1.92
C ALA A 27 -4.42 25.31 -2.73
N ALA A 28 -4.64 26.64 -2.80
CA ALA A 28 -3.73 27.55 -3.47
C ALA A 28 -2.31 27.53 -2.86
N ALA A 29 -2.21 27.40 -1.53
CA ALA A 29 -0.91 27.29 -0.86
C ALA A 29 -0.16 25.99 -1.22
N ILE A 30 -0.89 24.90 -1.41
CA ILE A 30 -0.35 23.62 -1.89
C ILE A 30 0.08 23.76 -3.35
N ASP A 31 -0.78 24.27 -4.22
CA ASP A 31 -0.52 24.42 -5.64
C ASP A 31 0.66 25.36 -5.94
N THR A 32 0.84 26.41 -5.13
CA THR A 32 1.96 27.36 -5.27
C THR A 32 3.23 26.93 -4.56
N GLY A 33 3.18 25.82 -3.80
CA GLY A 33 4.31 25.31 -3.03
C GLY A 33 4.62 26.09 -1.75
N GLU A 34 3.71 26.95 -1.26
CA GLU A 34 3.81 27.53 0.10
C GLU A 34 3.71 26.43 1.17
N LEU A 35 2.93 25.38 0.88
CA LEU A 35 2.84 24.14 1.63
C LEU A 35 3.38 23.02 0.72
N GLN A 36 4.44 22.35 1.14
CA GLN A 36 5.07 21.28 0.40
C GLN A 36 4.41 19.92 0.72
N PRO A 37 4.49 18.92 -0.17
CA PRO A 37 4.12 17.54 0.16
C PRO A 37 4.75 17.09 1.48
N GLY A 38 3.95 16.43 2.35
CA GLY A 38 4.36 16.01 3.70
C GLY A 38 4.29 17.07 4.79
N ASP A 39 4.16 18.35 4.44
CA ASP A 39 4.01 19.41 5.42
C ASP A 39 2.72 19.26 6.24
N SER A 40 2.81 19.52 7.53
CA SER A 40 1.63 19.57 8.40
C SER A 40 0.82 20.83 8.14
N LEU A 41 -0.48 20.68 7.95
CA LEU A 41 -1.39 21.82 7.89
C LEU A 41 -1.48 22.51 9.26
N PRO A 42 -1.93 23.79 9.32
CA PRO A 42 -2.18 24.46 10.59
C PRO A 42 -3.19 23.68 11.44
N SER A 43 -2.97 23.59 12.75
CA SER A 43 -3.92 22.92 13.65
C SER A 43 -5.27 23.66 13.72
N GLU A 44 -6.37 22.95 14.05
CA GLU A 44 -7.69 23.58 14.24
C GLU A 44 -7.62 24.80 15.19
N PRO A 45 -6.92 24.72 16.36
CA PRO A 45 -6.78 25.89 17.24
C PRO A 45 -6.00 27.06 16.61
N ALA A 46 -4.99 26.75 15.78
CA ALA A 46 -4.22 27.79 15.10
C ALA A 46 -5.07 28.54 14.08
N ILE A 47 -5.89 27.84 13.31
CA ILE A 47 -6.82 28.45 12.33
C ILE A 47 -7.92 29.23 13.05
N GLU A 48 -8.50 28.66 14.12
CA GLU A 48 -9.51 29.34 14.94
C GLU A 48 -8.98 30.68 15.47
N SER A 49 -7.73 30.69 15.97
CA SER A 49 -7.07 31.91 16.45
C SER A 49 -6.74 32.90 15.34
N ALA A 50 -6.31 32.47 14.19
CA ALA A 50 -5.90 33.33 13.08
C ALA A 50 -7.09 33.94 12.32
N LEU A 51 -8.16 33.18 12.11
CA LEU A 51 -9.27 33.55 11.22
C LEU A 51 -10.59 33.82 11.96
N GLY A 52 -10.72 33.43 13.23
CA GLY A 52 -11.96 33.59 14.01
C GLY A 52 -13.10 32.68 13.54
N VAL A 53 -12.82 31.63 12.83
CA VAL A 53 -13.82 30.66 12.33
C VAL A 53 -14.02 29.50 13.30
N SER A 54 -15.22 28.93 13.32
CA SER A 54 -15.52 27.80 14.21
C SER A 54 -14.89 26.49 13.74
N ARG A 55 -14.62 25.57 14.67
CA ARG A 55 -14.07 24.24 14.36
C ARG A 55 -14.88 23.43 13.34
N PRO A 56 -16.23 23.43 13.32
CA PRO A 56 -16.99 22.78 12.25
C PRO A 56 -16.66 23.29 10.85
N VAL A 57 -16.43 24.61 10.69
CA VAL A 57 -16.03 25.24 9.43
C VAL A 57 -14.65 24.73 9.00
N ILE A 58 -13.69 24.66 9.95
CA ILE A 58 -12.33 24.15 9.68
C ILE A 58 -12.37 22.67 9.26
N ARG A 59 -13.12 21.86 10.00
CA ARG A 59 -13.28 20.42 9.69
C ARG A 59 -13.90 20.17 8.33
N GLN A 60 -14.86 21.02 7.93
CA GLN A 60 -15.48 20.92 6.62
C GLN A 60 -14.50 21.30 5.50
N ALA A 61 -13.67 22.33 5.70
CA ALA A 61 -12.60 22.69 4.78
C ALA A 61 -11.59 21.54 4.61
N TYR A 62 -11.15 20.95 5.71
CA TYR A 62 -10.25 19.80 5.68
C TYR A 62 -10.89 18.56 5.01
N ALA A 63 -12.17 18.31 5.26
CA ALA A 63 -12.87 17.21 4.59
C ALA A 63 -12.98 17.43 3.06
N ASP A 64 -13.10 18.67 2.59
CA ASP A 64 -13.09 18.97 1.16
C ASP A 64 -11.72 18.73 0.52
N LEU A 65 -10.64 19.18 1.19
CA LEU A 65 -9.27 18.95 0.73
C LEU A 65 -8.90 17.45 0.73
N GLU A 66 -9.35 16.70 1.74
CA GLU A 66 -9.17 15.26 1.82
C GLU A 66 -9.93 14.54 0.69
N ARG A 67 -11.18 14.91 0.45
CA ARG A 67 -11.99 14.38 -0.65
C ARG A 67 -11.37 14.63 -2.03
N THR A 68 -10.65 15.74 -2.20
CA THR A 68 -9.92 16.06 -3.44
C THR A 68 -8.51 15.47 -3.47
N GLY A 69 -8.08 14.75 -2.42
CA GLY A 69 -6.77 14.11 -2.35
C GLY A 69 -5.61 15.07 -2.12
N MET A 70 -5.87 16.34 -1.78
CA MET A 70 -4.83 17.35 -1.54
C MET A 70 -4.16 17.18 -0.17
N ILE A 71 -4.86 16.58 0.78
CA ILE A 71 -4.32 16.29 2.11
C ILE A 71 -4.67 14.87 2.53
N VAL A 72 -3.88 14.33 3.45
CA VAL A 72 -4.15 13.08 4.15
C VAL A 72 -4.35 13.35 5.64
N ARG A 73 -5.37 12.71 6.22
CA ARG A 73 -5.64 12.76 7.66
C ARG A 73 -5.42 11.38 8.25
N ARG A 74 -4.78 11.37 9.43
CA ARG A 74 -4.64 10.16 10.24
C ARG A 74 -5.17 10.44 11.63
N ARG A 75 -5.82 9.45 12.21
CA ARG A 75 -6.44 9.59 13.53
C ARG A 75 -5.41 10.04 14.58
N GLY A 76 -5.71 11.14 15.26
CA GLY A 76 -4.86 11.69 16.33
C GLY A 76 -3.67 12.52 15.85
N THR A 77 -3.52 12.77 14.56
CA THR A 77 -2.45 13.61 14.00
C THR A 77 -3.00 14.85 13.30
N THR A 78 -2.15 15.84 13.11
CA THR A 78 -2.46 17.01 12.27
C THR A 78 -2.49 16.56 10.81
N PRO A 79 -3.48 17.01 9.99
CA PRO A 79 -3.50 16.72 8.57
C PRO A 79 -2.22 17.15 7.88
N LYS A 80 -1.76 16.37 6.90
CA LYS A 80 -0.58 16.67 6.09
C LYS A 80 -0.95 16.89 4.63
N VAL A 81 -0.19 17.71 3.92
CA VAL A 81 -0.25 17.79 2.46
C VAL A 81 0.05 16.40 1.89
N ALA A 82 -0.79 15.97 0.96
CA ALA A 82 -0.60 14.66 0.33
C ALA A 82 0.74 14.59 -0.39
N GLU A 83 1.44 13.49 -0.21
CA GLU A 83 2.60 13.16 -1.02
C GLU A 83 2.18 12.89 -2.46
N PRO A 84 3.07 13.09 -3.45
CA PRO A 84 2.79 12.66 -4.81
C PRO A 84 2.34 11.21 -4.87
N ALA A 85 1.37 10.92 -5.73
CA ALA A 85 0.86 9.57 -5.88
C ALA A 85 1.99 8.60 -6.24
N GLN A 86 2.06 7.48 -5.52
CA GLN A 86 3.04 6.43 -5.80
C GLN A 86 2.60 5.63 -7.02
N GLU A 87 3.42 5.59 -8.05
CA GLU A 87 3.19 4.74 -9.22
C GLU A 87 3.56 3.29 -8.90
N ARG A 88 2.66 2.38 -9.23
CA ARG A 88 2.87 0.94 -9.08
C ARG A 88 2.68 0.25 -10.41
N HIS A 89 3.75 -0.27 -10.96
CA HIS A 89 3.73 -1.05 -12.18
C HIS A 89 3.14 -2.44 -11.90
N MET A 90 2.10 -2.80 -12.65
CA MET A 90 1.36 -4.07 -12.50
C MET A 90 1.60 -5.03 -13.66
N ASP A 91 2.53 -4.68 -14.56
CA ASP A 91 2.89 -5.45 -15.75
C ASP A 91 4.05 -6.45 -15.52
N ALA A 92 4.51 -7.08 -16.58
CA ALA A 92 5.60 -8.05 -16.54
C ALA A 92 6.94 -7.42 -16.09
N ALA A 93 7.18 -6.13 -16.36
CA ALA A 93 8.42 -5.44 -15.97
C ALA A 93 8.60 -5.45 -14.45
N ARG A 94 7.49 -5.46 -13.69
CA ARG A 94 7.50 -5.59 -12.23
C ARG A 94 8.31 -6.80 -11.74
N TYR A 95 8.31 -7.87 -12.50
CA TYR A 95 8.92 -9.14 -12.10
C TYR A 95 10.19 -9.48 -12.87
N ALA A 96 10.48 -8.77 -13.98
CA ALA A 96 11.57 -9.11 -14.89
C ALA A 96 12.94 -9.05 -14.22
N GLU A 97 13.18 -8.04 -13.41
CA GLU A 97 14.45 -7.89 -12.69
C GLU A 97 14.67 -9.04 -11.70
N GLU A 98 13.65 -9.38 -10.92
CA GLU A 98 13.71 -10.45 -9.93
C GLU A 98 13.94 -11.82 -10.60
N LEU A 99 13.24 -12.09 -11.70
CA LEU A 99 13.45 -13.33 -12.46
C LEU A 99 14.87 -13.40 -13.05
N ALA A 100 15.44 -12.27 -13.49
CA ALA A 100 16.82 -12.22 -13.96
C ALA A 100 17.83 -12.51 -12.84
N ILE A 101 17.59 -12.00 -11.62
CA ILE A 101 18.40 -12.29 -10.44
C ILE A 101 18.33 -13.79 -10.10
N ILE A 102 17.14 -14.38 -10.11
CA ILE A 102 16.95 -15.82 -9.85
C ILE A 102 17.74 -16.66 -10.88
N ASP A 103 17.66 -16.28 -12.16
CA ASP A 103 18.40 -17.00 -13.22
C ASP A 103 19.93 -16.88 -13.04
N GLN A 104 20.44 -15.72 -12.60
CA GLN A 104 21.87 -15.51 -12.29
C GLN A 104 22.33 -16.31 -11.07
N LEU A 105 21.52 -16.39 -10.02
CA LEU A 105 21.79 -17.21 -8.84
C LEU A 105 21.83 -18.70 -9.24
N ALA A 106 20.85 -19.17 -10.01
CA ALA A 106 20.79 -20.54 -10.47
C ALA A 106 21.97 -20.90 -11.39
N ALA A 107 22.45 -19.97 -12.21
CA ALA A 107 23.61 -20.14 -13.06
C ALA A 107 24.96 -20.01 -12.33
N GLY A 108 24.95 -19.61 -11.05
CA GLY A 108 26.16 -19.35 -10.26
C GLY A 108 26.97 -18.12 -10.70
N THR A 109 26.36 -17.24 -11.51
CA THR A 109 26.98 -15.97 -11.96
C THR A 109 26.77 -14.83 -10.94
N LEU A 110 25.88 -15.01 -9.99
CA LEU A 110 25.66 -14.18 -8.82
C LEU A 110 25.80 -15.05 -7.57
N ALA A 111 26.56 -14.61 -6.57
CA ALA A 111 26.81 -15.40 -5.38
C ALA A 111 25.66 -15.33 -4.35
N GLU A 112 25.01 -14.17 -4.27
CA GLU A 112 23.91 -13.91 -3.35
C GLU A 112 22.93 -12.88 -3.95
N HIS A 113 21.71 -12.87 -3.46
CA HIS A 113 20.70 -11.89 -3.89
C HIS A 113 21.15 -10.49 -3.46
N PRO A 114 21.26 -9.52 -4.40
CA PRO A 114 21.48 -8.14 -4.00
C PRO A 114 20.27 -7.69 -3.18
N TYR A 115 20.47 -7.44 -1.89
CA TYR A 115 19.38 -7.12 -0.99
C TYR A 115 18.77 -5.77 -1.32
N THR A 116 17.86 -5.76 -2.26
CA THR A 116 17.03 -4.62 -2.61
C THR A 116 15.57 -5.02 -2.39
N SER A 117 14.85 -4.28 -1.55
CA SER A 117 13.44 -4.48 -1.39
C SER A 117 12.70 -3.66 -2.46
N ARG A 118 12.06 -4.33 -3.42
CA ARG A 118 11.19 -3.65 -4.37
C ARG A 118 10.10 -2.85 -3.66
N PHE A 119 9.61 -3.37 -2.54
CA PHE A 119 8.65 -2.64 -1.71
C PHE A 119 9.24 -1.32 -1.19
N ALA A 120 10.49 -1.30 -0.71
CA ALA A 120 11.17 -0.07 -0.31
C ALA A 120 11.35 0.91 -1.49
N GLN A 121 11.75 0.39 -2.66
CA GLN A 121 11.86 1.19 -3.88
C GLN A 121 10.52 1.80 -4.30
N GLU A 122 9.43 1.01 -4.31
CA GLU A 122 8.08 1.47 -4.65
C GLU A 122 7.56 2.53 -3.66
N HIS A 123 8.06 2.55 -2.42
CA HIS A 123 7.71 3.55 -1.42
C HIS A 123 8.71 4.70 -1.33
N GLY A 124 9.81 4.65 -2.11
CA GLY A 124 10.83 5.69 -2.10
C GLY A 124 11.56 5.84 -0.76
N VAL A 125 11.66 4.75 0.02
CA VAL A 125 12.24 4.75 1.36
C VAL A 125 13.49 3.83 1.44
N PRO A 126 14.44 4.12 2.34
CA PRO A 126 15.51 3.20 2.66
C PRO A 126 14.98 1.87 3.21
N LEU A 127 15.73 0.78 3.00
CA LEU A 127 15.32 -0.55 3.44
C LEU A 127 15.16 -0.64 4.97
N GLU A 128 15.96 0.10 5.70
CA GLU A 128 15.96 0.14 7.17
C GLU A 128 14.63 0.67 7.74
N GLN A 129 13.86 1.41 6.94
CA GLN A 129 12.53 1.89 7.31
C GLN A 129 11.43 0.85 7.04
N VAL A 130 11.76 -0.27 6.39
CA VAL A 130 10.77 -1.30 6.08
C VAL A 130 10.87 -2.43 7.09
N SER A 131 9.74 -2.78 7.69
CA SER A 131 9.61 -3.98 8.51
C SER A 131 8.42 -4.83 8.08
N VAL A 132 8.47 -6.12 8.42
CA VAL A 132 7.42 -7.08 8.09
C VAL A 132 7.07 -7.88 9.34
N SER A 133 5.80 -7.85 9.73
CA SER A 133 5.28 -8.83 10.68
C SER A 133 4.62 -9.98 9.90
N ALA A 134 4.92 -11.21 10.29
CA ALA A 134 4.48 -12.40 9.59
C ALA A 134 3.91 -13.43 10.56
N ASP A 135 2.72 -13.97 10.24
CA ASP A 135 2.09 -15.07 10.96
C ASP A 135 1.69 -16.16 9.95
N TYR A 136 2.21 -17.37 10.14
CA TYR A 136 2.01 -18.51 9.25
C TYR A 136 1.29 -19.63 9.99
N SER A 137 0.24 -20.19 9.36
CA SER A 137 -0.54 -21.25 9.94
C SER A 137 -0.94 -22.31 8.90
N GLN A 138 -1.01 -23.58 9.33
CA GLN A 138 -1.56 -24.64 8.52
C GLN A 138 -3.09 -24.53 8.54
N THR A 139 -3.68 -24.46 7.37
CA THR A 139 -5.12 -24.31 7.18
C THR A 139 -5.66 -25.28 6.13
N SER A 140 -6.93 -25.13 5.80
CA SER A 140 -7.58 -25.85 4.70
C SER A 140 -8.06 -24.84 3.66
N ALA A 141 -7.87 -25.15 2.38
CA ALA A 141 -8.31 -24.29 1.29
C ALA A 141 -9.80 -23.99 1.37
N THR A 142 -10.17 -22.71 1.37
CA THR A 142 -11.55 -22.28 1.15
C THR A 142 -12.00 -22.62 -0.27
N GLU A 143 -13.29 -22.55 -0.57
CA GLU A 143 -13.79 -22.75 -1.95
C GLU A 143 -13.12 -21.78 -2.93
N ALA A 144 -12.93 -20.51 -2.51
CA ALA A 144 -12.30 -19.49 -3.34
C ALA A 144 -10.81 -19.76 -3.56
N ASP A 145 -10.05 -20.10 -2.49
CA ASP A 145 -8.62 -20.45 -2.61
C ASP A 145 -8.45 -21.71 -3.47
N ALA A 146 -9.30 -22.71 -3.26
CA ALA A 146 -9.28 -23.95 -4.02
C ALA A 146 -9.53 -23.74 -5.51
N ALA A 147 -10.51 -22.91 -5.86
CA ALA A 147 -10.79 -22.54 -7.26
C ALA A 147 -9.60 -21.78 -7.90
N ALA A 148 -8.97 -20.85 -7.16
CA ALA A 148 -7.83 -20.10 -7.64
C ALA A 148 -6.57 -20.99 -7.84
N LEU A 149 -6.35 -21.95 -6.94
CA LEU A 149 -5.21 -22.84 -6.96
C LEU A 149 -5.42 -24.10 -7.83
N GLY A 150 -6.65 -24.36 -8.32
CA GLY A 150 -6.97 -25.58 -9.05
C GLY A 150 -6.89 -26.84 -8.19
N ILE A 151 -7.13 -26.75 -6.89
CA ILE A 151 -7.11 -27.85 -5.93
C ILE A 151 -8.51 -28.11 -5.36
N ARG A 152 -8.68 -29.18 -4.57
CA ARG A 152 -9.96 -29.48 -3.93
C ARG A 152 -10.20 -28.57 -2.73
N ALA A 153 -11.42 -28.08 -2.52
CA ALA A 153 -11.83 -27.41 -1.31
C ALA A 153 -11.55 -28.29 -0.07
N GLY A 154 -11.03 -27.69 0.98
CA GLY A 154 -10.58 -28.40 2.17
C GLY A 154 -9.21 -29.07 2.06
N ALA A 155 -8.52 -28.98 0.92
CA ALA A 155 -7.16 -29.48 0.79
C ALA A 155 -6.21 -28.75 1.76
N PRO A 156 -5.18 -29.43 2.33
CA PRO A 156 -4.24 -28.81 3.25
C PRO A 156 -3.42 -27.69 2.58
N THR A 157 -3.37 -26.54 3.23
CA THR A 157 -2.62 -25.36 2.77
C THR A 157 -1.80 -24.76 3.91
N MET A 158 -0.86 -23.89 3.55
CA MET A 158 -0.20 -22.94 4.42
C MET A 158 -0.81 -21.56 4.14
N GLU A 159 -1.38 -20.93 5.15
CA GLU A 159 -1.80 -19.53 5.11
C GLU A 159 -0.70 -18.68 5.71
N ARG A 160 -0.41 -17.57 5.05
CA ARG A 160 0.65 -16.64 5.41
C ARG A 160 0.04 -15.23 5.47
N LEU A 161 0.00 -14.66 6.66
CA LEU A 161 -0.47 -13.30 6.91
C LEU A 161 0.73 -12.40 7.14
N LEU A 162 0.88 -11.38 6.33
CA LEU A 162 1.97 -10.42 6.42
C LEU A 162 1.40 -9.00 6.51
N VAL A 163 1.98 -8.19 7.39
CA VAL A 163 1.76 -6.75 7.39
C VAL A 163 3.12 -6.09 7.16
N LYS A 164 3.18 -5.21 6.17
CA LYS A 164 4.38 -4.44 5.86
C LYS A 164 4.24 -3.02 6.38
N TRP A 165 5.30 -2.55 6.99
CA TRP A 165 5.38 -1.26 7.65
C TRP A 165 6.45 -0.42 6.98
N VAL A 166 6.22 0.89 6.93
CA VAL A 166 7.25 1.90 6.64
C VAL A 166 7.34 2.75 7.89
N ASP A 167 8.50 2.75 8.52
CA ASP A 167 8.68 3.22 9.90
C ASP A 167 7.68 2.52 10.84
N ASP A 168 6.85 3.27 11.56
CA ASP A 168 5.81 2.74 12.45
C ASP A 168 4.41 2.69 11.80
N GLU A 169 4.31 2.87 10.47
CA GLU A 169 3.04 2.94 9.77
C GLU A 169 2.76 1.68 8.94
N PRO A 170 1.62 0.99 9.18
CA PRO A 170 1.24 -0.18 8.39
C PRO A 170 0.71 0.28 7.02
N VAL A 171 1.38 -0.09 5.95
CA VAL A 171 1.06 0.37 4.59
C VAL A 171 0.46 -0.70 3.69
N GLN A 172 0.68 -1.98 4.03
CA GLN A 172 0.18 -3.09 3.23
C GLN A 172 -0.09 -4.32 4.08
N MET A 173 -1.23 -4.95 3.85
CA MET A 173 -1.54 -6.29 4.33
C MET A 173 -1.48 -7.28 3.17
N GLN A 174 -1.00 -8.49 3.44
CA GLN A 174 -1.01 -9.58 2.48
C GLN A 174 -1.49 -10.85 3.16
N ARG A 175 -2.47 -11.51 2.57
CA ARG A 175 -2.83 -12.89 2.84
C ARG A 175 -2.39 -13.74 1.66
N SER A 176 -1.63 -14.78 1.91
CA SER A 176 -1.10 -15.69 0.89
C SER A 176 -1.47 -17.11 1.28
N VAL A 177 -1.88 -17.91 0.30
CA VAL A 177 -2.23 -19.34 0.49
C VAL A 177 -1.46 -20.18 -0.50
N VAL A 178 -0.70 -21.13 0.04
CA VAL A 178 0.15 -22.04 -0.72
C VAL A 178 -0.30 -23.49 -0.41
N PRO A 179 -0.43 -24.38 -1.40
CA PRO A 179 -0.65 -25.80 -1.12
C PRO A 179 0.42 -26.34 -0.16
N ARG A 180 0.00 -27.07 0.88
CA ARG A 180 0.93 -27.57 1.91
C ARG A 180 2.11 -28.35 1.36
N GLY A 181 1.89 -29.14 0.28
CA GLY A 181 2.95 -29.90 -0.38
C GLY A 181 4.04 -29.05 -1.02
N ILE A 182 3.75 -27.78 -1.34
CA ILE A 182 4.73 -26.79 -1.83
C ILE A 182 5.45 -26.13 -0.67
N ALA A 183 4.72 -25.77 0.40
CA ALA A 183 5.24 -24.93 1.48
C ALA A 183 6.08 -25.71 2.50
N ILE A 184 5.69 -26.94 2.82
CA ILE A 184 6.30 -27.67 3.94
C ILE A 184 7.78 -27.99 3.70
N GLY A 185 8.62 -27.68 4.67
CA GLY A 185 10.07 -27.87 4.58
C GLY A 185 10.80 -26.81 3.72
N THR A 186 10.14 -25.75 3.34
CA THR A 186 10.71 -24.61 2.60
C THR A 186 10.53 -23.30 3.37
N VAL A 187 11.15 -22.22 2.90
CA VAL A 187 11.00 -20.86 3.42
C VAL A 187 9.53 -20.39 3.46
N LEU A 188 8.68 -20.95 2.61
CA LEU A 188 7.24 -20.65 2.57
C LEU A 188 6.47 -21.10 3.83
N ALA A 189 7.08 -21.92 4.69
CA ALA A 189 6.51 -22.35 5.97
C ALA A 189 7.24 -21.75 7.18
N ASP A 190 8.23 -20.89 6.97
CA ASP A 190 9.05 -20.28 8.02
C ASP A 190 8.81 -18.76 8.09
N SER A 191 7.97 -18.33 9.04
CA SER A 191 7.70 -16.89 9.24
C SER A 191 8.91 -16.10 9.74
N SER A 192 9.89 -16.77 10.37
CA SER A 192 11.10 -16.11 10.88
C SER A 192 12.09 -15.72 9.77
N ALA A 193 11.91 -16.26 8.56
CA ALA A 193 12.70 -15.90 7.39
C ALA A 193 12.34 -14.51 6.80
N GLN A 194 11.22 -13.92 7.21
CA GLN A 194 10.79 -12.62 6.68
C GLN A 194 11.60 -11.44 7.24
N PRO A 195 11.91 -10.43 6.42
CA PRO A 195 11.62 -10.32 4.98
C PRO A 195 12.61 -11.13 4.12
N VAL A 196 12.09 -11.91 3.17
CA VAL A 196 12.94 -12.62 2.18
C VAL A 196 13.31 -11.66 1.05
N PRO A 197 14.61 -11.51 0.70
CA PRO A 197 15.03 -10.78 -0.49
C PRO A 197 14.33 -11.32 -1.74
N GLY A 198 13.80 -10.43 -2.61
CA GLY A 198 13.03 -10.84 -3.79
C GLY A 198 11.58 -11.26 -3.52
N GLY A 199 11.20 -11.45 -2.26
CA GLY A 199 9.82 -11.75 -1.84
C GLY A 199 9.26 -13.03 -2.44
N THR A 200 7.96 -13.05 -2.72
CA THR A 200 7.21 -14.25 -3.15
C THR A 200 7.83 -15.00 -4.32
N ILE A 201 8.37 -14.32 -5.33
CA ILE A 201 8.97 -15.00 -6.50
C ILE A 201 10.23 -15.74 -6.11
N MET A 202 11.07 -15.13 -5.27
CA MET A 202 12.28 -15.79 -4.76
C MET A 202 11.94 -16.95 -3.82
N GLU A 203 11.00 -16.76 -2.91
CA GLU A 203 10.52 -17.82 -2.02
C GLU A 203 10.01 -19.04 -2.78
N LEU A 204 9.24 -18.82 -3.85
CA LEU A 204 8.75 -19.90 -4.72
C LEU A 204 9.91 -20.57 -5.49
N ALA A 205 10.87 -19.78 -5.99
CA ALA A 205 12.04 -20.32 -6.67
C ALA A 205 12.91 -21.19 -5.74
N GLU A 206 13.14 -20.76 -4.51
CA GLU A 206 13.84 -21.54 -3.47
C GLU A 206 13.10 -22.85 -3.10
N ALA A 207 11.75 -22.80 -3.15
CA ALA A 207 10.91 -23.98 -2.99
C ALA A 207 10.90 -24.90 -4.24
N GLY A 208 11.64 -24.54 -5.30
CA GLY A 208 11.73 -25.31 -6.54
C GLY A 208 10.66 -24.98 -7.60
N TYR A 209 9.92 -23.89 -7.42
CA TYR A 209 8.85 -23.46 -8.31
C TYR A 209 9.19 -22.13 -9.00
N ARG A 210 9.83 -22.19 -10.16
CA ARG A 210 10.11 -21.00 -10.96
C ARG A 210 8.82 -20.43 -11.53
N VAL A 211 8.46 -19.21 -11.12
CA VAL A 211 7.27 -18.52 -11.61
C VAL A 211 7.40 -18.19 -13.09
N THR A 212 6.39 -18.52 -13.87
CA THR A 212 6.32 -18.29 -15.31
C THR A 212 5.22 -17.30 -15.70
N ALA A 213 4.20 -17.13 -14.85
CA ALA A 213 3.12 -16.17 -15.06
C ALA A 213 2.53 -15.72 -13.72
N VAL A 214 2.01 -14.49 -13.69
CA VAL A 214 1.26 -13.95 -12.56
C VAL A 214 -0.02 -13.32 -13.09
N GLY A 215 -1.16 -13.85 -12.65
CA GLY A 215 -2.47 -13.25 -12.92
C GLY A 215 -2.82 -12.20 -11.86
N HIS A 216 -3.32 -11.06 -12.29
CA HIS A 216 -3.77 -10.00 -11.38
C HIS A 216 -5.27 -9.72 -11.54
N ARG A 217 -5.97 -9.57 -10.43
CA ARG A 217 -7.32 -9.03 -10.38
C ARG A 217 -7.35 -7.88 -9.38
N VAL A 218 -7.58 -6.67 -9.86
CA VAL A 218 -7.57 -5.45 -9.06
C VAL A 218 -8.99 -4.96 -8.83
N ARG A 219 -9.31 -4.62 -7.59
CA ARG A 219 -10.58 -4.01 -7.19
C ARG A 219 -10.31 -2.80 -6.32
N PHE A 220 -11.16 -1.79 -6.49
CA PHE A 220 -11.26 -0.65 -5.58
C PHE A 220 -12.55 -0.82 -4.78
N ARG A 221 -12.45 -0.74 -3.46
CA ARG A 221 -13.60 -0.89 -2.57
C ARG A 221 -13.38 -0.18 -1.24
N PRO A 222 -14.45 0.12 -0.49
CA PRO A 222 -14.29 0.57 0.90
C PRO A 222 -13.50 -0.47 1.72
N ALA A 223 -12.67 0.02 2.65
CA ALA A 223 -11.98 -0.83 3.61
C ALA A 223 -12.98 -1.50 4.57
N SER A 224 -12.76 -2.76 4.90
CA SER A 224 -13.49 -3.44 5.97
C SER A 224 -13.07 -2.88 7.34
N GLU A 225 -13.80 -3.21 8.41
CA GLU A 225 -13.47 -2.76 9.76
C GLU A 225 -12.09 -3.27 10.22
N ASP A 226 -11.76 -4.52 9.92
CA ASP A 226 -10.47 -5.12 10.28
C ASP A 226 -9.32 -4.50 9.47
N GLU A 227 -9.52 -4.26 8.17
CA GLU A 227 -8.54 -3.57 7.33
C GLU A 227 -8.28 -2.14 7.80
N ARG A 228 -9.33 -1.39 8.17
CA ARG A 228 -9.17 -0.07 8.76
C ARG A 228 -8.35 -0.10 10.06
N LYS A 229 -8.61 -1.07 10.93
CA LYS A 229 -7.84 -1.23 12.17
C LYS A 229 -6.39 -1.57 11.90
N GLN A 230 -6.14 -2.55 11.03
CA GLN A 230 -4.79 -3.05 10.78
C GLN A 230 -3.93 -2.06 9.96
N LEU A 231 -4.52 -1.35 9.01
CA LEU A 231 -3.86 -0.33 8.20
C LEU A 231 -4.00 1.09 8.77
N GLN A 232 -4.61 1.24 9.96
CA GLN A 232 -4.83 2.53 10.62
C GLN A 232 -5.51 3.57 9.72
N LEU A 233 -6.46 3.11 8.86
CA LEU A 233 -7.19 3.94 7.92
C LEU A 233 -8.36 4.67 8.58
N ASP A 234 -8.68 5.86 8.08
CA ASP A 234 -9.84 6.62 8.52
C ASP A 234 -11.17 6.13 7.89
N GLY A 235 -12.29 6.62 8.43
CA GLY A 235 -13.61 6.00 8.32
C GLY A 235 -14.20 5.70 6.93
N TYR A 236 -13.75 6.34 5.85
CA TYR A 236 -14.26 6.15 4.49
C TYR A 236 -13.18 5.82 3.46
N ASP A 237 -11.99 5.46 3.92
CA ASP A 237 -10.90 5.17 3.01
C ASP A 237 -11.20 3.96 2.12
N ALA A 238 -10.95 4.14 0.84
CA ALA A 238 -10.95 3.06 -0.12
C ALA A 238 -9.62 2.31 -0.06
N VAL A 239 -9.67 1.01 -0.35
CA VAL A 239 -8.48 0.18 -0.52
C VAL A 239 -8.39 -0.31 -1.95
N ILE A 240 -7.15 -0.52 -2.38
CA ILE A 240 -6.81 -1.33 -3.52
C ILE A 240 -6.66 -2.76 -3.02
N ASP A 241 -7.48 -3.66 -3.58
CA ASP A 241 -7.53 -5.08 -3.28
C ASP A 241 -7.02 -5.83 -4.52
N VAL A 242 -5.79 -6.34 -4.43
CA VAL A 242 -5.12 -7.05 -5.52
C VAL A 242 -5.04 -8.53 -5.20
N GLU A 243 -5.80 -9.33 -5.92
CA GLU A 243 -5.64 -10.79 -5.96
C GLU A 243 -4.58 -11.14 -7.01
N ARG A 244 -3.60 -11.94 -6.61
CA ARG A 244 -2.53 -12.44 -7.49
C ARG A 244 -2.53 -13.96 -7.44
N ILE A 245 -2.40 -14.59 -8.60
CA ILE A 245 -2.20 -16.04 -8.71
C ILE A 245 -0.86 -16.24 -9.41
N PHE A 246 0.05 -16.94 -8.75
CA PHE A 246 1.37 -17.26 -9.26
C PHE A 246 1.34 -18.65 -9.89
N TYR A 247 1.91 -18.77 -11.07
CA TYR A 247 1.97 -20.02 -11.84
C TYR A 247 3.42 -20.45 -12.10
N ALA A 248 3.70 -21.73 -11.90
CA ALA A 248 4.90 -22.42 -12.37
C ALA A 248 4.48 -23.37 -13.49
N GLY A 249 4.73 -23.02 -14.75
CA GLY A 249 4.10 -23.65 -15.90
C GLY A 249 2.57 -23.47 -15.87
N GLU A 250 1.84 -24.58 -15.90
CA GLU A 250 0.37 -24.59 -15.83
C GLU A 250 -0.17 -24.70 -14.39
N GLN A 251 0.70 -24.95 -13.40
CA GLN A 251 0.30 -25.14 -12.02
C GLN A 251 0.20 -23.80 -11.29
N ALA A 252 -0.95 -23.51 -10.69
CA ALA A 252 -1.06 -22.43 -9.70
C ALA A 252 -0.38 -22.87 -8.39
N VAL A 253 0.62 -22.11 -7.96
CA VAL A 253 1.47 -22.45 -6.81
C VAL A 253 1.19 -21.59 -5.59
N GLU A 254 0.67 -20.38 -5.78
CA GLU A 254 0.24 -19.48 -4.71
C GLU A 254 -0.92 -18.61 -5.19
N VAL A 255 -1.89 -18.39 -4.33
CA VAL A 255 -2.84 -17.27 -4.43
C VAL A 255 -2.56 -16.29 -3.30
N SER A 256 -2.40 -15.01 -3.61
CA SER A 256 -2.23 -13.98 -2.60
C SER A 256 -3.20 -12.82 -2.82
N ARG A 257 -3.59 -12.19 -1.72
CA ARG A 257 -4.42 -11.01 -1.70
C ARG A 257 -3.69 -9.91 -0.96
N VAL A 258 -3.48 -8.80 -1.64
CA VAL A 258 -2.77 -7.64 -1.12
C VAL A 258 -3.76 -6.49 -0.96
N ILE A 259 -3.81 -5.93 0.22
CA ILE A 259 -4.66 -4.79 0.58
C ILE A 259 -3.77 -3.63 0.98
N GLN A 260 -4.05 -2.46 0.42
CA GLN A 260 -3.36 -1.21 0.75
C GLN A 260 -4.31 -0.02 0.56
N SER A 261 -3.97 1.14 1.11
CA SER A 261 -4.74 2.36 0.86
C SER A 261 -4.78 2.68 -0.64
N ALA A 262 -5.95 3.12 -1.12
CA ALA A 262 -6.08 3.67 -2.48
C ALA A 262 -5.62 5.13 -2.56
N THR A 263 -5.58 5.84 -1.42
CA THR A 263 -5.15 7.23 -1.36
C THR A 263 -3.68 7.35 -1.73
N GLY A 264 -3.37 8.24 -2.66
CA GLY A 264 -2.00 8.47 -3.11
C GLY A 264 -1.38 7.31 -3.92
N THR A 265 -2.19 6.44 -4.54
CA THR A 265 -1.69 5.34 -5.37
C THR A 265 -2.19 5.45 -6.82
N VAL A 266 -1.28 5.36 -7.78
CA VAL A 266 -1.56 5.22 -9.22
C VAL A 266 -1.10 3.84 -9.66
N LEU A 267 -1.95 3.11 -10.37
CA LEU A 267 -1.59 1.83 -10.99
C LEU A 267 -1.24 2.05 -12.45
N VAL A 268 -0.05 1.61 -12.84
CA VAL A 268 0.48 1.72 -14.20
C VAL A 268 0.52 0.33 -14.83
N PHE A 269 0.02 0.23 -16.06
CA PHE A 269 0.01 -1.00 -16.87
C PHE A 269 0.62 -0.67 -18.22
N ASP A 270 1.85 -1.14 -18.49
CA ASP A 270 2.49 -0.99 -19.78
C ASP A 270 2.30 -2.27 -20.60
N THR A 271 1.83 -2.12 -21.82
CA THR A 271 1.63 -3.23 -22.74
C THR A 271 2.51 -3.06 -23.96
N VAL A 272 3.44 -3.99 -24.17
CA VAL A 272 4.24 -4.05 -25.39
C VAL A 272 3.44 -4.82 -26.45
N LEU A 273 3.26 -4.21 -27.64
CA LEU A 273 2.52 -4.76 -28.78
C LEU A 273 3.45 -5.25 -29.87
#